data_546141ab6a4e1524f0bcc012d4766568
#
_entry.id   546141ab6a4e1524f0bcc012d4766568
#
_cell.length_a   1.000
_cell.length_b   1.000
_cell.length_c   1.000
_cell.angle_alpha   90.00
_cell.angle_beta   90.00
_cell.angle_gamma   90.00
#
_symmetry.space_group_name_H-M   'P 1'
#
loop_
_entity.id
_entity.type
_entity.pdbx_description
1 polymer ?
#
loop_
_entity_poly.entity_id
_entity_poly.type
_entity_poly.pdbx_seq_one_letter_code
_entity_poly.pdbx_strand_id
1 'polypeptide(L)'
;AVGETTDGKATLTVNGQDRVTCDITNAAKPGSLTWKKLDADGTTPVGGSEWALSGPEVPQDTRVADCVGTCGTGAYEDQDPDPGEFSLTGLKWGTYTISETAAPPGYTAATGEFAFTQIKGSALEGTLVPVDGVTDNGIINERLVGSVSWRKADADNAEPLSGSTWTLAGPGVPADTVVTDCGQAPCEAGAYKDQDPAPGAFELRGLAWSDQAYSLTEREAPAGYTLDKTVHEFTISPDALAQSFDEAFRNSKVGVPLLPLTG
;
A
#
# COMPACT_ATOMS: atom_id res chain seq x y z
N ALA A 1 54.24 31.26 -12.67
CA ALA A 1 53.43 30.78 -13.78
C ALA A 1 52.43 29.76 -13.25
N VAL A 2 51.16 29.97 -13.49
CA VAL A 2 50.12 28.97 -13.17
C VAL A 2 50.06 28.04 -14.37
N GLY A 3 50.46 26.78 -14.18
CA GLY A 3 50.30 25.75 -15.18
C GLY A 3 48.88 25.16 -15.10
N GLU A 4 48.12 25.21 -16.17
CA GLU A 4 46.89 24.41 -16.30
C GLU A 4 47.24 22.94 -16.47
N THR A 5 46.48 22.08 -15.79
CA THR A 5 46.65 20.62 -15.93
C THR A 5 45.65 20.09 -16.94
N THR A 6 46.14 19.37 -17.94
CA THR A 6 45.41 18.42 -18.75
C THR A 6 45.89 17.03 -18.40
N ASP A 7 44.96 16.06 -18.19
CA ASP A 7 45.25 14.67 -17.88
C ASP A 7 46.02 14.40 -16.55
N GLY A 8 45.82 15.22 -15.55
CA GLY A 8 46.43 15.02 -14.20
C GLY A 8 47.94 15.24 -14.17
N LYS A 9 48.54 15.83 -15.19
CA LYS A 9 49.97 16.18 -15.24
C LYS A 9 50.15 17.68 -15.32
N ALA A 10 50.91 18.23 -14.38
CA ALA A 10 51.36 19.61 -14.40
C ALA A 10 52.85 19.64 -14.75
N THR A 11 53.25 20.46 -15.71
CA THR A 11 54.67 20.68 -16.02
C THR A 11 55.05 22.09 -15.62
N LEU A 12 56.08 22.20 -14.81
CA LEU A 12 56.55 23.48 -14.30
C LEU A 12 58.05 23.63 -14.64
N THR A 13 58.41 24.74 -15.25
CA THR A 13 59.82 25.08 -15.45
C THR A 13 60.28 25.95 -14.30
N VAL A 14 61.31 25.49 -13.57
CA VAL A 14 61.91 26.17 -12.41
C VAL A 14 63.33 26.63 -12.72
N ASN A 15 63.70 27.78 -12.24
CA ASN A 15 65.07 28.31 -12.29
C ASN A 15 65.76 28.07 -10.97
N GLY A 16 67.10 28.15 -10.93
CA GLY A 16 67.94 27.68 -9.85
C GLY A 16 67.86 28.38 -8.48
N GLN A 17 66.85 29.14 -8.18
CA GLN A 17 66.53 29.70 -6.87
C GLN A 17 65.00 29.80 -6.61
N ASP A 18 64.21 29.26 -7.49
CA ASP A 18 62.76 29.31 -7.38
C ASP A 18 62.27 28.31 -6.26
N ARG A 19 61.33 28.79 -5.47
CA ARG A 19 60.60 27.96 -4.51
C ARG A 19 59.22 27.71 -5.05
N VAL A 20 58.91 26.43 -5.28
CA VAL A 20 57.63 26.01 -5.83
C VAL A 20 56.81 25.35 -4.74
N THR A 21 55.56 25.81 -4.60
CA THR A 21 54.53 25.16 -3.79
C THR A 21 53.41 24.69 -4.72
N CYS A 22 53.02 23.43 -4.65
CA CYS A 22 51.92 22.86 -5.41
C CYS A 22 50.83 22.46 -4.42
N ASP A 23 49.64 23.04 -4.59
CA ASP A 23 48.43 22.61 -3.89
C ASP A 23 47.63 21.72 -4.84
N ILE A 24 47.38 20.50 -4.40
CA ILE A 24 46.60 19.52 -5.16
C ILE A 24 45.32 19.27 -4.40
N THR A 25 44.20 19.61 -5.03
CA THR A 25 42.87 19.38 -4.45
C THR A 25 42.14 18.31 -5.25
N ASN A 26 41.67 17.27 -4.55
CA ASN A 26 40.80 16.26 -5.12
C ASN A 26 39.39 16.49 -4.59
N ALA A 27 38.40 16.50 -5.48
CA ALA A 27 37.00 16.47 -5.12
C ALA A 27 36.51 15.03 -5.10
N ALA A 28 35.77 14.65 -4.06
CA ALA A 28 35.09 13.38 -4.03
C ALA A 28 34.00 13.35 -5.11
N LYS A 29 33.89 12.24 -5.83
CA LYS A 29 32.77 12.05 -6.77
C LYS A 29 31.47 11.88 -5.96
N PRO A 30 30.39 12.51 -6.39
CA PRO A 30 29.10 12.30 -5.73
C PRO A 30 28.59 10.87 -5.94
N GLY A 31 27.72 10.42 -5.06
CA GLY A 31 27.02 9.15 -5.14
C GLY A 31 25.53 9.32 -5.38
N SER A 32 24.80 8.21 -5.41
CA SER A 32 23.36 8.15 -5.57
C SER A 32 22.74 7.12 -4.63
N LEU A 33 21.44 7.28 -4.37
CA LEU A 33 20.59 6.34 -3.64
C LEU A 33 19.37 6.01 -4.50
N THR A 34 18.91 4.76 -4.44
CA THR A 34 17.67 4.32 -5.07
C THR A 34 16.89 3.40 -4.15
N TRP A 35 15.58 3.50 -4.14
CA TRP A 35 14.68 2.56 -3.47
C TRP A 35 13.32 2.57 -4.14
N LYS A 36 12.48 1.59 -3.78
CA LYS A 36 11.10 1.48 -4.30
C LYS A 36 10.12 1.39 -3.15
N LYS A 37 8.95 1.96 -3.37
CA LYS A 37 7.76 1.78 -2.55
C LYS A 37 6.84 0.80 -3.23
N LEU A 38 6.52 -0.31 -2.55
CA LEU A 38 5.76 -1.41 -3.14
C LEU A 38 4.43 -1.62 -2.39
N ASP A 39 3.45 -2.11 -3.14
CA ASP A 39 2.18 -2.64 -2.63
C ASP A 39 2.43 -3.89 -1.76
N ALA A 40 1.42 -4.34 -1.05
CA ALA A 40 1.38 -5.57 -0.26
C ALA A 40 1.73 -6.84 -1.06
N ASP A 41 1.63 -6.80 -2.38
CA ASP A 41 2.05 -7.89 -3.27
C ASP A 41 3.58 -8.02 -3.41
N GLY A 42 4.34 -7.03 -2.92
CA GLY A 42 5.79 -6.98 -2.96
C GLY A 42 6.40 -6.76 -4.34
N THR A 43 5.61 -6.43 -5.35
CA THR A 43 6.06 -6.29 -6.74
C THR A 43 5.59 -5.03 -7.44
N THR A 44 4.41 -4.53 -7.10
CA THR A 44 3.80 -3.37 -7.76
C THR A 44 4.25 -2.08 -7.10
N PRO A 45 4.96 -1.15 -7.82
CA PRO A 45 5.30 0.15 -7.27
C PRO A 45 4.05 0.99 -6.96
N VAL A 46 4.10 1.74 -5.85
CA VAL A 46 2.98 2.57 -5.39
C VAL A 46 3.45 3.99 -5.11
N GLY A 47 2.93 4.95 -5.88
CA GLY A 47 3.28 6.35 -5.78
C GLY A 47 2.61 7.09 -4.63
N GLY A 48 3.22 8.24 -4.24
CA GLY A 48 2.66 9.20 -3.29
C GLY A 48 3.14 9.06 -1.86
N SER A 49 4.23 8.32 -1.58
CA SER A 49 4.87 8.29 -0.27
C SER A 49 5.82 9.47 -0.06
N GLU A 50 6.04 9.84 1.22
CA GLU A 50 7.06 10.81 1.63
C GLU A 50 8.02 10.18 2.64
N TRP A 51 9.28 10.60 2.57
CA TRP A 51 10.37 10.06 3.37
C TRP A 51 11.16 11.15 4.06
N ALA A 52 11.48 10.97 5.33
CA ALA A 52 12.52 11.75 5.98
C ALA A 52 13.87 11.16 5.59
N LEU A 53 14.80 12.02 5.16
CA LEU A 53 16.16 11.65 4.80
C LEU A 53 17.14 12.18 5.83
N SER A 54 18.06 11.33 6.28
CA SER A 54 19.18 11.71 7.13
C SER A 54 20.51 11.24 6.55
N GLY A 55 21.57 12.01 6.73
CA GLY A 55 22.89 11.68 6.22
C GLY A 55 23.85 12.85 6.22
N PRO A 56 25.07 12.68 5.64
CA PRO A 56 26.09 13.73 5.58
C PRO A 56 25.59 14.98 4.85
N GLU A 57 25.64 16.12 5.56
CA GLU A 57 25.22 17.43 5.07
C GLU A 57 23.75 17.53 4.62
N VAL A 58 22.93 16.51 4.93
CA VAL A 58 21.47 16.61 4.75
C VAL A 58 20.93 17.59 5.78
N PRO A 59 20.22 18.65 5.36
CA PRO A 59 19.57 19.56 6.31
C PRO A 59 18.60 18.82 7.21
N GLN A 60 18.45 19.30 8.46
CA GLN A 60 17.45 18.74 9.36
C GLN A 60 16.05 18.85 8.75
N ASP A 61 15.20 17.86 9.01
CA ASP A 61 13.82 17.80 8.51
C ASP A 61 13.69 17.74 6.97
N THR A 62 14.74 17.30 6.28
CA THR A 62 14.69 17.06 4.84
C THR A 62 13.68 15.96 4.52
N ARG A 63 12.76 16.27 3.61
CA ARG A 63 11.75 15.32 3.10
C ARG A 63 11.97 15.08 1.62
N VAL A 64 11.81 13.83 1.23
CA VAL A 64 11.80 13.37 -0.15
C VAL A 64 10.39 12.89 -0.45
N ALA A 65 9.69 13.62 -1.30
CA ALA A 65 8.37 13.21 -1.79
C ALA A 65 8.53 12.48 -3.13
N ASP A 66 7.70 11.50 -3.37
CA ASP A 66 7.61 10.78 -4.63
C ASP A 66 7.32 11.74 -5.79
N CYS A 67 8.14 11.68 -6.84
CA CYS A 67 7.96 12.48 -8.02
C CYS A 67 7.26 11.67 -9.12
N VAL A 68 6.27 12.28 -9.76
CA VAL A 68 5.59 11.65 -10.90
C VAL A 68 5.67 12.59 -12.11
N GLY A 69 6.30 12.13 -13.18
CA GLY A 69 6.39 12.85 -14.45
C GLY A 69 7.58 13.81 -14.54
N THR A 70 7.43 15.09 -14.18
CA THR A 70 8.53 16.06 -14.26
C THR A 70 9.14 16.28 -12.89
N CYS A 71 10.35 15.79 -12.69
CA CYS A 71 11.03 15.78 -11.41
C CYS A 71 12.02 16.97 -11.24
N GLY A 72 12.32 17.27 -9.98
CA GLY A 72 13.35 18.23 -9.62
C GLY A 72 14.76 17.72 -9.93
N THR A 73 15.75 18.58 -9.75
CA THR A 73 17.18 18.25 -9.96
C THR A 73 18.01 18.47 -8.71
N GLY A 74 17.37 18.77 -7.58
CA GLY A 74 18.05 18.96 -6.30
C GLY A 74 18.57 17.65 -5.72
N ALA A 75 19.69 17.71 -4.99
CA ALA A 75 20.32 16.50 -4.43
C ALA A 75 19.42 15.72 -3.44
N TYR A 76 18.41 16.37 -2.87
CA TYR A 76 17.48 15.79 -1.91
C TYR A 76 16.04 15.76 -2.43
N GLU A 77 15.86 15.89 -3.73
CA GLU A 77 14.59 15.76 -4.44
C GLU A 77 14.61 14.45 -5.21
N ASP A 78 13.48 13.77 -5.24
CA ASP A 78 13.34 12.59 -6.07
C ASP A 78 13.45 12.95 -7.56
N GLN A 79 14.27 12.22 -8.27
CA GLN A 79 14.60 12.45 -9.68
C GLN A 79 14.07 11.33 -10.58
N ASP A 80 13.43 10.31 -10.01
CA ASP A 80 12.78 9.25 -10.76
C ASP A 80 11.35 9.67 -11.13
N PRO A 81 10.95 9.64 -12.42
CA PRO A 81 9.61 10.05 -12.82
C PRO A 81 8.55 8.98 -12.65
N ASP A 82 8.94 7.74 -12.32
CA ASP A 82 8.03 6.61 -12.21
C ASP A 82 7.45 6.54 -10.79
N PRO A 83 6.11 6.44 -10.63
CA PRO A 83 5.47 6.41 -9.32
C PRO A 83 6.00 5.31 -8.42
N GLY A 84 6.40 5.67 -7.20
CA GLY A 84 6.91 4.73 -6.20
C GLY A 84 8.35 4.27 -6.44
N GLU A 85 9.04 4.81 -7.42
CA GLU A 85 10.47 4.62 -7.63
C GLU A 85 11.22 5.90 -7.24
N PHE A 86 12.32 5.77 -6.53
CA PHE A 86 13.06 6.91 -5.99
C PHE A 86 14.52 6.88 -6.43
N SER A 87 15.03 8.03 -6.83
CA SER A 87 16.42 8.23 -7.20
C SER A 87 16.94 9.58 -6.72
N LEU A 88 17.97 9.55 -5.89
CA LEU A 88 18.69 10.75 -5.46
C LEU A 88 20.11 10.71 -5.99
N THR A 89 20.58 11.80 -6.60
CA THR A 89 21.96 11.91 -7.11
C THR A 89 22.67 13.12 -6.50
N GLY A 90 23.98 13.20 -6.72
CA GLY A 90 24.76 14.33 -6.21
C GLY A 90 25.11 14.27 -4.71
N LEU A 91 24.93 13.12 -4.08
CA LEU A 91 25.09 12.92 -2.63
C LEU A 91 26.56 12.80 -2.22
N LYS A 92 26.88 13.29 -1.05
CA LYS A 92 28.21 13.14 -0.44
C LYS A 92 28.44 11.73 0.08
N TRP A 93 29.71 11.40 0.28
CA TRP A 93 30.07 10.11 0.86
C TRP A 93 29.61 10.01 2.32
N GLY A 94 29.09 8.87 2.67
CA GLY A 94 28.65 8.55 4.03
C GLY A 94 27.47 7.59 4.06
N THR A 95 26.95 7.37 5.26
CA THR A 95 25.76 6.54 5.48
C THR A 95 24.53 7.42 5.47
N TYR A 96 23.50 6.97 4.80
CA TYR A 96 22.19 7.62 4.74
C TYR A 96 21.12 6.69 5.31
N THR A 97 20.10 7.29 5.87
CA THR A 97 18.90 6.57 6.33
C THR A 97 17.64 7.27 5.84
N ILE A 98 16.61 6.49 5.60
CA ILE A 98 15.26 6.99 5.30
C ILE A 98 14.24 6.38 6.26
N SER A 99 13.20 7.13 6.56
CA SER A 99 12.01 6.63 7.26
C SER A 99 10.76 7.20 6.59
N GLU A 100 9.74 6.37 6.41
CA GLU A 100 8.49 6.82 5.78
C GLU A 100 7.74 7.76 6.72
N THR A 101 7.43 8.97 6.25
CA THR A 101 6.70 9.99 7.01
C THR A 101 5.25 10.12 6.57
N ALA A 102 4.96 9.73 5.33
CA ALA A 102 3.60 9.59 4.82
C ALA A 102 3.53 8.40 3.87
N ALA A 103 2.60 7.49 4.14
CA ALA A 103 2.30 6.39 3.25
C ALA A 103 1.54 6.86 2.00
N PRO A 104 1.60 6.11 0.89
CA PRO A 104 0.67 6.28 -0.20
C PRO A 104 -0.78 6.24 0.27
N PRO A 105 -1.72 6.94 -0.39
CA PRO A 105 -3.13 6.86 -0.06
C PRO A 105 -3.65 5.41 -0.03
N GLY A 106 -4.34 5.03 1.03
CA GLY A 106 -4.87 3.67 1.20
C GLY A 106 -3.92 2.65 1.81
N TYR A 107 -2.75 3.08 2.25
CA TYR A 107 -1.75 2.20 2.84
C TYR A 107 -1.40 2.59 4.28
N THR A 108 -0.93 1.61 5.03
CA THR A 108 -0.32 1.84 6.35
C THR A 108 1.16 2.14 6.15
N ALA A 109 1.68 3.18 6.80
CA ALA A 109 3.09 3.52 6.68
C ALA A 109 4.01 2.39 7.17
N ALA A 110 5.11 2.17 6.45
CA ALA A 110 6.16 1.29 6.91
C ALA A 110 6.79 1.85 8.19
N THR A 111 7.03 0.98 9.15
CA THR A 111 7.63 1.37 10.43
C THR A 111 9.14 1.14 10.42
N GLY A 112 9.87 2.04 11.05
CA GLY A 112 11.31 1.91 11.23
C GLY A 112 12.13 2.82 10.32
N GLU A 113 13.43 2.63 10.40
CA GLU A 113 14.43 3.37 9.65
C GLU A 113 15.20 2.40 8.75
N PHE A 114 15.36 2.76 7.49
CA PHE A 114 16.05 1.95 6.49
C PHE A 114 17.39 2.61 6.19
N ALA A 115 18.48 1.85 6.31
CA ALA A 115 19.83 2.36 6.12
C ALA A 115 20.39 1.93 4.77
N PHE A 116 21.11 2.84 4.11
CA PHE A 116 21.84 2.53 2.90
C PHE A 116 23.29 2.14 3.21
N THR A 117 23.84 1.27 2.36
CA THR A 117 25.28 1.00 2.37
C THR A 117 26.04 2.30 2.21
N GLN A 118 27.12 2.46 2.96
CA GLN A 118 27.94 3.67 2.90
C GLN A 118 28.44 3.95 1.48
N ILE A 119 28.12 5.15 0.97
CA ILE A 119 28.67 5.66 -0.28
C ILE A 119 30.12 6.04 -0.06
N LYS A 120 31.07 5.40 -0.75
CA LYS A 120 32.51 5.74 -0.70
C LYS A 120 33.29 5.08 -1.82
N GLY A 121 34.43 5.68 -2.18
CA GLY A 121 35.42 5.10 -3.08
C GLY A 121 34.86 4.77 -4.46
N SER A 122 34.92 3.50 -4.86
CA SER A 122 34.40 3.01 -6.14
C SER A 122 32.89 2.76 -6.14
N ALA A 123 32.28 2.65 -4.98
CA ALA A 123 30.84 2.51 -4.83
C ALA A 123 30.20 3.90 -4.88
N LEU A 124 29.77 4.33 -6.05
CA LEU A 124 29.13 5.64 -6.27
C LEU A 124 27.62 5.59 -6.01
N GLU A 125 27.04 4.40 -5.97
CA GLU A 125 25.63 4.17 -5.71
C GLU A 125 25.46 3.55 -4.29
N GLY A 126 24.51 4.07 -3.54
CA GLY A 126 24.11 3.51 -2.26
C GLY A 126 23.11 2.38 -2.46
N THR A 127 23.36 1.24 -1.83
CA THR A 127 22.43 0.12 -1.80
C THR A 127 21.70 0.12 -0.47
N LEU A 128 20.38 -0.04 -0.48
CA LEU A 128 19.58 -0.17 0.73
C LEU A 128 20.06 -1.39 1.51
N VAL A 129 20.38 -1.21 2.78
CA VAL A 129 20.73 -2.32 3.67
C VAL A 129 19.44 -3.10 3.93
N PRO A 130 19.41 -4.40 3.63
CA PRO A 130 18.23 -5.21 3.89
C PRO A 130 17.86 -5.15 5.38
N VAL A 131 16.63 -4.77 5.65
CA VAL A 131 15.95 -4.95 6.93
C VAL A 131 14.84 -5.98 6.73
N ASP A 132 14.28 -6.52 7.79
CA ASP A 132 13.22 -7.52 7.66
C ASP A 132 12.11 -7.02 6.73
N GLY A 133 11.81 -7.80 5.70
CA GLY A 133 10.79 -7.48 4.69
C GLY A 133 11.26 -6.63 3.50
N VAL A 134 12.55 -6.25 3.41
CA VAL A 134 13.10 -5.53 2.26
C VAL A 134 13.80 -6.50 1.30
N THR A 135 13.30 -6.56 0.07
CA THR A 135 13.91 -7.32 -1.02
C THR A 135 14.09 -6.38 -2.22
N ASP A 136 15.21 -6.45 -2.91
CA ASP A 136 15.50 -5.67 -4.13
C ASP A 136 15.23 -4.15 -4.00
N ASN A 137 15.60 -3.55 -2.87
CA ASN A 137 15.34 -2.14 -2.52
C ASN A 137 13.86 -1.76 -2.42
N GLY A 138 12.96 -2.75 -2.34
CA GLY A 138 11.52 -2.54 -2.25
C GLY A 138 11.01 -2.52 -0.83
N ILE A 139 10.43 -1.41 -0.39
CA ILE A 139 9.80 -1.26 0.93
C ILE A 139 8.30 -1.42 0.76
N ILE A 140 7.72 -2.44 1.41
CA ILE A 140 6.32 -2.82 1.26
C ILE A 140 5.46 -2.05 2.26
N ASN A 141 4.27 -1.59 1.82
CA ASN A 141 3.19 -1.15 2.70
C ASN A 141 2.00 -2.08 2.60
N GLU A 142 1.38 -2.35 3.74
CA GLU A 142 0.11 -3.07 3.82
C GLU A 142 -1.05 -2.15 3.43
N ARG A 143 -2.01 -2.69 2.67
CA ARG A 143 -3.25 -1.97 2.34
C ARG A 143 -4.08 -1.75 3.59
N LEU A 144 -4.70 -0.58 3.70
CA LEU A 144 -5.73 -0.34 4.71
C LEU A 144 -6.89 -1.33 4.48
N VAL A 145 -7.53 -1.74 5.57
CA VAL A 145 -8.65 -2.65 5.53
C VAL A 145 -9.94 -1.94 5.93
N GLY A 146 -11.03 -2.36 5.30
CA GLY A 146 -12.35 -1.81 5.55
C GLY A 146 -13.37 -2.86 5.99
N SER A 147 -14.62 -2.47 5.98
CA SER A 147 -15.77 -3.29 6.39
C SER A 147 -16.95 -3.10 5.45
N VAL A 148 -17.84 -4.10 5.43
CA VAL A 148 -19.16 -3.99 4.80
C VAL A 148 -20.22 -4.56 5.72
N SER A 149 -21.39 -3.92 5.74
CA SER A 149 -22.55 -4.39 6.52
C SER A 149 -23.82 -4.41 5.65
N TRP A 150 -24.69 -5.39 5.90
CA TRP A 150 -25.99 -5.52 5.28
C TRP A 150 -26.98 -6.21 6.21
N ARG A 151 -28.25 -6.20 5.83
CA ARG A 151 -29.32 -6.85 6.60
C ARG A 151 -30.17 -7.71 5.68
N LYS A 152 -30.67 -8.82 6.23
CA LYS A 152 -31.64 -9.70 5.60
C LYS A 152 -33.00 -9.55 6.24
N ALA A 153 -34.06 -9.38 5.44
CA ALA A 153 -35.40 -9.14 5.95
C ALA A 153 -36.50 -9.84 5.12
N ASP A 154 -37.63 -10.08 5.75
CA ASP A 154 -38.89 -10.51 5.11
C ASP A 154 -39.41 -9.40 4.17
N ALA A 155 -39.80 -9.78 2.96
CA ALA A 155 -40.28 -8.83 1.95
C ALA A 155 -41.62 -8.17 2.33
N ASP A 156 -42.46 -8.85 3.14
CA ASP A 156 -43.82 -8.39 3.46
C ASP A 156 -43.83 -7.44 4.66
N ASN A 157 -43.06 -7.76 5.72
CA ASN A 157 -43.16 -7.05 7.00
C ASN A 157 -41.84 -6.42 7.48
N ALA A 158 -40.76 -6.61 6.71
CA ALA A 158 -39.42 -6.12 7.01
C ALA A 158 -38.78 -6.67 8.33
N GLU A 159 -39.33 -7.76 8.88
CA GLU A 159 -38.72 -8.43 10.04
C GLU A 159 -37.36 -9.06 9.66
N PRO A 160 -36.37 -9.01 10.55
CA PRO A 160 -35.06 -9.63 10.30
C PRO A 160 -35.18 -11.13 10.07
N LEU A 161 -34.44 -11.65 9.08
CA LEU A 161 -34.39 -13.07 8.76
C LEU A 161 -32.99 -13.65 9.00
N SER A 162 -32.89 -14.56 9.94
CA SER A 162 -31.64 -15.28 10.21
C SER A 162 -31.49 -16.55 9.36
N GLY A 163 -30.24 -17.07 9.28
CA GLY A 163 -29.91 -18.35 8.70
C GLY A 163 -29.70 -18.35 7.19
N SER A 164 -29.53 -17.18 6.56
CA SER A 164 -29.05 -17.11 5.19
C SER A 164 -27.55 -17.33 5.12
N THR A 165 -27.07 -17.82 3.97
CA THR A 165 -25.65 -17.88 3.65
C THR A 165 -25.37 -17.11 2.36
N TRP A 166 -24.17 -16.55 2.25
CA TRP A 166 -23.77 -15.68 1.16
C TRP A 166 -22.46 -16.14 0.54
N THR A 167 -22.36 -16.07 -0.77
CA THR A 167 -21.07 -16.17 -1.46
C THR A 167 -20.49 -14.78 -1.56
N LEU A 168 -19.28 -14.61 -1.01
CA LEU A 168 -18.47 -13.41 -1.17
C LEU A 168 -17.43 -13.67 -2.26
N ALA A 169 -17.34 -12.76 -3.24
CA ALA A 169 -16.26 -12.76 -4.22
C ALA A 169 -15.65 -11.36 -4.33
N GLY A 170 -14.39 -11.28 -4.74
CA GLY A 170 -13.70 -10.01 -4.91
C GLY A 170 -12.19 -10.11 -4.76
N PRO A 171 -11.49 -8.97 -4.72
CA PRO A 171 -10.04 -8.92 -4.63
C PRO A 171 -9.53 -9.62 -3.38
N GLY A 172 -8.59 -10.58 -3.57
CA GLY A 172 -7.98 -11.30 -2.46
C GLY A 172 -8.89 -12.30 -1.73
N VAL A 173 -10.16 -12.40 -2.13
CA VAL A 173 -11.10 -13.36 -1.53
C VAL A 173 -10.88 -14.74 -2.14
N PRO A 174 -10.64 -15.80 -1.32
CA PRO A 174 -10.55 -17.17 -1.82
C PRO A 174 -11.82 -17.57 -2.57
N ALA A 175 -11.66 -18.39 -3.62
CA ALA A 175 -12.80 -18.92 -4.36
C ALA A 175 -13.75 -19.69 -3.42
N ASP A 176 -15.06 -19.61 -3.71
CA ASP A 176 -16.11 -20.28 -2.93
C ASP A 176 -16.20 -19.85 -1.45
N THR A 177 -15.72 -18.64 -1.11
CA THR A 177 -15.87 -18.11 0.23
C THR A 177 -17.35 -17.94 0.61
N VAL A 178 -17.74 -18.56 1.72
CA VAL A 178 -19.10 -18.51 2.25
C VAL A 178 -19.13 -17.72 3.56
N VAL A 179 -20.05 -16.74 3.62
CA VAL A 179 -20.41 -16.01 4.81
C VAL A 179 -21.71 -16.58 5.35
N THR A 180 -21.70 -16.99 6.60
CA THR A 180 -22.88 -17.52 7.31
C THR A 180 -23.30 -16.55 8.39
N ASP A 181 -24.61 -16.30 8.55
CA ASP A 181 -25.19 -15.49 9.61
C ASP A 181 -24.70 -15.97 11.00
N CYS A 182 -24.07 -15.10 11.77
CA CYS A 182 -23.64 -15.41 13.13
C CYS A 182 -24.85 -15.62 14.05
N GLY A 183 -25.81 -14.73 13.97
CA GLY A 183 -27.11 -14.82 14.65
C GLY A 183 -27.08 -14.90 16.19
N GLN A 184 -25.92 -15.10 16.82
CA GLN A 184 -25.75 -15.13 18.27
C GLN A 184 -24.27 -15.02 18.66
N ALA A 185 -23.95 -14.16 19.63
CA ALA A 185 -22.59 -14.04 20.17
C ALA A 185 -22.16 -15.29 20.98
N PRO A 186 -20.85 -15.63 20.97
CA PRO A 186 -19.77 -14.97 20.23
C PRO A 186 -19.72 -15.38 18.77
N CYS A 187 -19.48 -14.41 17.86
CA CYS A 187 -19.24 -14.69 16.46
C CYS A 187 -17.81 -15.20 16.23
N GLU A 188 -17.61 -15.92 15.12
CA GLU A 188 -16.27 -16.34 14.70
C GLU A 188 -15.46 -15.13 14.20
N ALA A 189 -14.21 -15.03 14.63
CA ALA A 189 -13.30 -14.00 14.12
C ALA A 189 -12.77 -14.37 12.74
N GLY A 190 -12.55 -13.36 11.88
CA GLY A 190 -11.95 -13.52 10.55
C GLY A 190 -12.52 -12.55 9.53
N ALA A 191 -11.71 -12.21 8.51
CA ALA A 191 -12.08 -11.23 7.48
C ALA A 191 -13.35 -11.62 6.69
N TYR A 192 -13.63 -12.90 6.54
CA TYR A 192 -14.76 -13.42 5.77
C TYR A 192 -15.80 -14.11 6.66
N LYS A 193 -15.81 -13.77 7.94
CA LYS A 193 -16.78 -14.26 8.92
C LYS A 193 -17.67 -13.12 9.36
N ASP A 194 -18.97 -13.41 9.48
CA ASP A 194 -19.92 -12.46 10.02
C ASP A 194 -19.61 -12.18 11.49
N GLN A 195 -19.50 -10.91 11.83
CA GLN A 195 -19.15 -10.44 13.15
C GLN A 195 -20.31 -9.72 13.87
N ASP A 196 -21.48 -9.60 13.20
CA ASP A 196 -22.68 -9.06 13.82
C ASP A 196 -23.49 -10.19 14.50
N PRO A 197 -23.69 -10.17 15.83
CA PRO A 197 -24.43 -11.21 16.52
C PRO A 197 -25.96 -11.09 16.37
N ALA A 198 -26.47 -10.02 15.75
CA ALA A 198 -27.90 -9.85 15.60
C ALA A 198 -28.44 -10.72 14.44
N PRO A 199 -29.50 -11.50 14.65
CA PRO A 199 -30.06 -12.36 13.62
C PRO A 199 -30.42 -11.60 12.33
N GLY A 200 -29.88 -12.05 11.18
CA GLY A 200 -30.10 -11.42 9.89
C GLY A 200 -29.39 -10.10 9.67
N ALA A 201 -28.51 -9.68 10.56
CA ALA A 201 -27.56 -8.60 10.35
C ALA A 201 -26.17 -9.19 10.09
N PHE A 202 -25.41 -8.54 9.21
CA PHE A 202 -24.09 -9.02 8.78
C PHE A 202 -23.09 -7.89 8.83
N GLU A 203 -21.91 -8.17 9.33
CA GLU A 203 -20.75 -7.29 9.27
C GLU A 203 -19.48 -8.07 8.96
N LEU A 204 -18.84 -7.77 7.85
CA LEU A 204 -17.49 -8.26 7.52
C LEU A 204 -16.48 -7.16 7.76
N ARG A 205 -15.35 -7.52 8.36
CA ARG A 205 -14.21 -6.61 8.61
C ARG A 205 -12.94 -7.20 8.04
N GLY A 206 -11.93 -6.35 7.82
CA GLY A 206 -10.63 -6.78 7.32
C GLY A 206 -10.62 -7.03 5.82
N LEU A 207 -11.53 -6.41 5.05
CA LEU A 207 -11.50 -6.41 3.59
C LEU A 207 -10.50 -5.38 3.08
N ALA A 208 -9.52 -5.80 2.27
CA ALA A 208 -8.55 -4.88 1.69
C ALA A 208 -9.23 -3.93 0.71
N TRP A 209 -8.81 -2.65 0.67
CA TRP A 209 -9.28 -1.77 -0.38
C TRP A 209 -8.76 -2.23 -1.76
N SER A 210 -9.52 -1.93 -2.80
CA SER A 210 -9.18 -2.27 -4.18
C SER A 210 -9.98 -1.39 -5.15
N ASP A 211 -9.42 -1.18 -6.35
CA ASP A 211 -10.14 -0.58 -7.47
C ASP A 211 -11.19 -1.52 -8.08
N GLN A 212 -11.13 -2.81 -7.72
CA GLN A 212 -12.11 -3.80 -8.14
C GLN A 212 -13.22 -3.94 -7.09
N ALA A 213 -14.43 -4.21 -7.56
CA ALA A 213 -15.57 -4.43 -6.70
C ALA A 213 -15.55 -5.81 -6.03
N TYR A 214 -16.09 -5.85 -4.82
CA TYR A 214 -16.57 -7.06 -4.15
C TYR A 214 -18.03 -7.32 -4.54
N SER A 215 -18.46 -8.58 -4.44
CA SER A 215 -19.84 -8.96 -4.65
C SER A 215 -20.35 -9.95 -3.60
N LEU A 216 -21.62 -9.78 -3.24
CA LEU A 216 -22.38 -10.66 -2.37
C LEU A 216 -23.54 -11.25 -3.17
N THR A 217 -23.69 -12.57 -3.11
CA THR A 217 -24.84 -13.29 -3.70
C THR A 217 -25.38 -14.27 -2.69
N GLU A 218 -26.69 -14.27 -2.47
CA GLU A 218 -27.30 -15.22 -1.55
C GLU A 218 -27.11 -16.65 -2.07
N ARG A 219 -26.47 -17.51 -1.27
CA ARG A 219 -26.21 -18.89 -1.58
C ARG A 219 -27.35 -19.79 -1.10
N GLU A 220 -27.82 -19.55 0.12
CA GLU A 220 -28.96 -20.24 0.70
C GLU A 220 -29.87 -19.24 1.39
N ALA A 221 -31.16 -19.27 1.07
CA ALA A 221 -32.15 -18.44 1.69
C ALA A 221 -32.49 -18.94 3.11
N PRO A 222 -33.01 -18.07 3.99
CA PRO A 222 -33.62 -18.50 5.26
C PRO A 222 -34.68 -19.59 5.04
N ALA A 223 -34.83 -20.49 6.01
CA ALA A 223 -35.80 -21.58 5.91
C ALA A 223 -37.22 -21.07 5.67
N GLY A 224 -37.88 -21.58 4.61
CA GLY A 224 -39.24 -21.17 4.22
C GLY A 224 -39.31 -19.97 3.27
N TYR A 225 -38.16 -19.48 2.81
CA TYR A 225 -38.08 -18.34 1.88
C TYR A 225 -37.48 -18.75 0.52
N THR A 226 -37.83 -17.97 -0.48
CA THR A 226 -37.31 -18.14 -1.84
C THR A 226 -35.95 -17.48 -1.98
N LEU A 227 -34.99 -18.19 -2.57
CA LEU A 227 -33.64 -17.69 -2.82
C LEU A 227 -33.65 -16.47 -3.74
N ASP A 228 -32.97 -15.40 -3.33
CA ASP A 228 -32.68 -14.23 -4.15
C ASP A 228 -31.28 -14.36 -4.78
N LYS A 229 -31.24 -14.39 -6.12
CA LYS A 229 -29.99 -14.50 -6.88
C LYS A 229 -29.41 -13.16 -7.31
N THR A 230 -29.91 -12.07 -6.78
CA THR A 230 -29.40 -10.72 -7.05
C THR A 230 -27.94 -10.63 -6.57
N VAL A 231 -27.10 -10.10 -7.43
CA VAL A 231 -25.69 -9.80 -7.09
C VAL A 231 -25.65 -8.37 -6.55
N HIS A 232 -25.11 -8.21 -5.34
CA HIS A 232 -24.90 -6.92 -4.69
C HIS A 232 -23.42 -6.58 -4.72
N GLU A 233 -23.07 -5.52 -5.43
CA GLU A 233 -21.68 -5.07 -5.56
C GLU A 233 -21.38 -3.92 -4.62
N PHE A 234 -20.14 -3.88 -4.09
CA PHE A 234 -19.62 -2.78 -3.29
C PHE A 234 -18.11 -2.65 -3.48
N THR A 235 -17.56 -1.49 -3.15
CA THR A 235 -16.10 -1.23 -3.20
C THR A 235 -15.61 -0.73 -1.86
N ILE A 236 -14.43 -1.20 -1.46
CA ILE A 236 -13.69 -0.62 -0.34
C ILE A 236 -12.62 0.26 -0.96
N SER A 237 -12.64 1.56 -0.68
CA SER A 237 -11.68 2.52 -1.18
C SER A 237 -10.97 3.24 -0.03
N PRO A 238 -9.79 3.87 -0.27
CA PRO A 238 -9.07 4.63 0.76
C PRO A 238 -9.93 5.71 1.43
N ASP A 239 -10.83 6.32 0.67
CA ASP A 239 -11.71 7.39 1.16
C ASP A 239 -13.02 6.86 1.79
N ALA A 240 -13.32 5.57 1.60
CA ALA A 240 -14.56 4.94 2.05
C ALA A 240 -14.30 3.49 2.50
N LEU A 241 -13.62 3.34 3.64
CA LEU A 241 -13.29 2.03 4.19
C LEU A 241 -14.48 1.30 4.81
N ALA A 242 -15.50 2.02 5.27
CA ALA A 242 -16.72 1.42 5.81
C ALA A 242 -17.86 1.55 4.79
N GLN A 243 -18.40 0.42 4.38
CA GLN A 243 -19.54 0.34 3.47
C GLN A 243 -20.76 -0.23 4.18
N SER A 244 -21.94 0.23 3.79
CA SER A 244 -23.20 -0.31 4.28
C SER A 244 -24.24 -0.29 3.16
N PHE A 245 -25.09 -1.31 3.12
CA PHE A 245 -26.28 -1.27 2.28
C PHE A 245 -27.43 -0.69 3.10
N ASP A 246 -27.98 0.44 2.67
CA ASP A 246 -29.04 1.17 3.37
C ASP A 246 -30.33 0.36 3.43
N GLU A 247 -30.64 -0.36 2.33
CA GLU A 247 -31.81 -1.21 2.23
C GLU A 247 -31.48 -2.66 2.59
N ALA A 248 -32.35 -3.30 3.36
CA ALA A 248 -32.23 -4.71 3.64
C ALA A 248 -32.49 -5.56 2.37
N PHE A 249 -31.70 -6.60 2.19
CA PHE A 249 -31.94 -7.61 1.16
C PHE A 249 -33.13 -8.47 1.55
N ARG A 250 -34.14 -8.57 0.68
CA ARG A 250 -35.46 -9.11 1.05
C ARG A 250 -35.72 -10.45 0.37
N ASN A 251 -36.26 -11.42 1.15
CA ASN A 251 -36.80 -12.66 0.60
C ASN A 251 -38.30 -12.76 0.79
N SER A 252 -38.98 -13.31 -0.21
CA SER A 252 -40.40 -13.67 -0.13
C SER A 252 -40.60 -15.07 0.40
N LYS A 253 -41.66 -15.30 1.15
CA LYS A 253 -42.02 -16.65 1.62
C LYS A 253 -42.31 -17.59 0.43
N VAL A 254 -41.92 -18.85 0.59
CA VAL A 254 -42.33 -19.88 -0.38
C VAL A 254 -43.86 -20.03 -0.36
N GLY A 255 -44.48 -19.84 -1.52
CA GLY A 255 -45.95 -19.99 -1.65
C GLY A 255 -46.39 -21.40 -1.29
N VAL A 256 -47.30 -21.53 -0.36
CA VAL A 256 -47.94 -22.85 -0.07
C VAL A 256 -48.97 -23.11 -1.16
N PRO A 257 -48.86 -24.23 -1.90
CA PRO A 257 -49.91 -24.58 -2.87
C PRO A 257 -51.28 -24.72 -2.16
N LEU A 258 -52.26 -23.98 -2.59
CA LEU A 258 -53.63 -24.24 -2.15
C LEU A 258 -54.04 -25.64 -2.60
N LEU A 259 -54.28 -26.54 -1.63
CA LEU A 259 -54.88 -27.84 -1.93
C LEU A 259 -56.27 -27.59 -2.50
N PRO A 260 -56.63 -28.21 -3.66
CA PRO A 260 -57.98 -28.11 -4.16
C PRO A 260 -58.92 -28.69 -3.10
N LEU A 261 -59.91 -27.93 -2.71
CA LEU A 261 -61.03 -28.42 -1.89
C LEU A 261 -61.76 -29.51 -2.69
N THR A 262 -61.48 -30.79 -2.39
CA THR A 262 -62.32 -31.90 -2.87
C THR A 262 -63.58 -31.90 -2.05
N GLY A 263 -64.68 -31.32 -2.65
CA GLY A 263 -66.03 -31.49 -2.15
C GLY A 263 -66.62 -32.81 -2.54
#